data_4eb4dd6437e4c3481fe9bb7a5cd5ef34
#
_entry.id   4eb4dd6437e4c3481fe9bb7a5cd5ef34
#
_cell.length_a   1.000
_cell.length_b   1.000
_cell.length_c   1.000
_cell.angle_alpha   90.00
_cell.angle_beta   90.00
_cell.angle_gamma   90.00
#
_symmetry.space_group_name_H-M   'P 1'
#
loop_
_entity.id
_entity.type
_entity.pdbx_description
1 polymer ?
#
loop_
_entity_poly.entity_id
_entity_poly.type
_entity_poly.pdbx_seq_one_letter_code
_entity_poly.pdbx_strand_id
1 'polypeptide(L)'
;MPRANHKIISITSCVALAALNALALFPEASDFRVYLTGASLAIALGLLMAILLVRSERAGPENRTETTRPVPMPVQTAGNRGEAEIVSFLAIFQERGRLIDFLMDDITTYDDAQVGAAARVVHQGCKAALQEHFSIRPIREESEGSSVTIPAGYAADEYRLIGKISGPGAFSGTLLHHGWLTDSVNLPRLVRTGPDRLPTIAPAEIELK
;
A
#
# COMPACT_ATOMS: atom_id res chain seq x y z
N MET A 1 -17.56 -11.35 16.81
CA MET A 1 -18.64 -10.37 16.66
C MET A 1 -18.80 -9.30 17.78
N PRO A 2 -17.89 -9.06 18.74
CA PRO A 2 -18.10 -8.03 19.78
C PRO A 2 -17.56 -6.62 19.45
N ARG A 3 -16.79 -6.45 18.36
CA ARG A 3 -16.18 -5.13 18.03
C ARG A 3 -17.13 -4.09 17.43
N ALA A 4 -18.28 -4.47 16.89
CA ALA A 4 -19.25 -3.56 16.29
C ALA A 4 -20.03 -2.80 17.36
N ASN A 5 -20.38 -3.44 18.49
CA ASN A 5 -21.21 -2.86 19.53
C ASN A 5 -20.51 -1.69 20.28
N HIS A 6 -19.20 -1.77 20.50
CA HIS A 6 -18.48 -0.68 21.22
C HIS A 6 -18.40 0.61 20.39
N LYS A 7 -18.26 0.52 19.07
CA LYS A 7 -18.24 1.70 18.19
C LYS A 7 -19.60 2.38 18.15
N ILE A 8 -20.68 1.60 18.11
CA ILE A 8 -22.04 2.12 18.10
C ILE A 8 -22.36 2.83 19.42
N ILE A 9 -22.02 2.23 20.57
CA ILE A 9 -22.23 2.83 21.90
C ILE A 9 -21.42 4.13 22.04
N SER A 10 -20.19 4.19 21.58
CA SER A 10 -19.38 5.40 21.65
C SER A 10 -19.94 6.53 20.78
N ILE A 11 -20.42 6.24 19.58
CA ILE A 11 -20.99 7.24 18.66
C ILE A 11 -22.32 7.76 19.22
N THR A 12 -23.20 6.90 19.71
CA THR A 12 -24.49 7.31 20.28
C THR A 12 -24.32 8.18 21.52
N SER A 13 -23.35 7.88 22.38
CA SER A 13 -23.05 8.69 23.57
C SER A 13 -22.48 10.07 23.21
N CYS A 14 -21.62 10.17 22.19
CA CYS A 14 -21.10 11.45 21.70
C CYS A 14 -22.21 12.33 21.11
N VAL A 15 -23.13 11.74 20.34
CA VAL A 15 -24.27 12.46 19.77
C VAL A 15 -25.22 12.95 20.85
N ALA A 16 -25.51 12.15 21.87
CA ALA A 16 -26.33 12.52 23.00
C ALA A 16 -25.72 13.68 23.82
N LEU A 17 -24.38 13.64 24.01
CA LEU A 17 -23.65 14.70 24.71
C LEU A 17 -23.71 16.05 23.94
N ALA A 18 -23.53 15.98 22.61
CA ALA A 18 -23.62 17.16 21.77
C ALA A 18 -25.03 17.78 21.76
N ALA A 19 -26.07 16.93 21.70
CA ALA A 19 -27.46 17.36 21.72
C ALA A 19 -27.83 18.03 23.05
N LEU A 20 -27.41 17.48 24.21
CA LEU A 20 -27.64 18.07 25.55
C LEU A 20 -26.94 19.42 25.71
N ASN A 21 -25.72 19.56 25.23
CA ASN A 21 -25.01 20.83 25.27
C ASN A 21 -25.61 21.87 24.31
N ALA A 22 -26.08 21.47 23.13
CA ALA A 22 -26.81 22.38 22.24
C ALA A 22 -28.10 22.88 22.83
N LEU A 23 -28.86 22.01 23.51
CA LEU A 23 -30.10 22.38 24.18
C LEU A 23 -29.87 23.38 25.34
N ALA A 24 -28.76 23.27 26.04
CA ALA A 24 -28.39 24.20 27.13
C ALA A 24 -28.06 25.62 26.64
N LEU A 25 -27.83 25.84 25.36
CA LEU A 25 -27.56 27.15 24.75
C LEU A 25 -28.84 27.96 24.44
N PHE A 26 -30.01 27.33 24.41
CA PHE A 26 -31.25 28.05 24.18
C PHE A 26 -31.66 28.88 25.39
N PRO A 27 -32.10 30.15 25.22
CA PRO A 27 -32.48 31.05 26.29
C PRO A 27 -33.69 30.56 27.12
N GLU A 28 -34.58 29.79 26.50
CA GLU A 28 -35.77 29.21 27.15
C GLU A 28 -35.43 28.06 28.13
N ALA A 29 -34.21 27.53 28.05
CA ALA A 29 -33.74 26.45 28.94
C ALA A 29 -33.00 26.94 30.17
N SER A 30 -33.10 28.27 30.51
CA SER A 30 -32.37 28.89 31.63
C SER A 30 -32.59 28.18 32.97
N ASP A 31 -33.83 27.79 33.25
CA ASP A 31 -34.25 27.19 34.53
C ASP A 31 -33.81 25.71 34.63
N PHE A 32 -33.51 25.06 33.49
CA PHE A 32 -33.08 23.68 33.44
C PHE A 32 -31.57 23.53 33.17
N ARG A 33 -30.82 24.60 33.00
CA ARG A 33 -29.37 24.55 32.68
C ARG A 33 -28.56 23.71 33.65
N VAL A 34 -28.87 23.82 34.96
CA VAL A 34 -28.15 23.07 36.00
C VAL A 34 -28.39 21.57 35.86
N TYR A 35 -29.61 21.16 35.49
CA TYR A 35 -29.93 19.75 35.26
C TYR A 35 -29.31 19.22 33.96
N LEU A 36 -29.30 20.02 32.89
CA LEU A 36 -28.71 19.67 31.62
C LEU A 36 -27.18 19.53 31.71
N THR A 37 -26.52 20.44 32.44
CA THR A 37 -25.07 20.35 32.69
C THR A 37 -24.72 19.18 33.59
N GLY A 38 -25.53 18.90 34.61
CA GLY A 38 -25.39 17.73 35.48
C GLY A 38 -25.52 16.41 34.70
N ALA A 39 -26.50 16.30 33.80
CA ALA A 39 -26.71 15.13 32.94
C ALA A 39 -25.54 14.92 31.99
N SER A 40 -25.03 15.99 31.38
CA SER A 40 -23.88 15.89 30.47
C SER A 40 -22.60 15.45 31.19
N LEU A 41 -22.38 15.93 32.42
CA LEU A 41 -21.26 15.53 33.26
C LEU A 41 -21.35 14.05 33.66
N ALA A 42 -22.55 13.58 34.04
CA ALA A 42 -22.79 12.18 34.40
C ALA A 42 -22.50 11.24 33.21
N ILE A 43 -22.93 11.60 31.99
CA ILE A 43 -22.63 10.83 30.75
C ILE A 43 -21.13 10.81 30.49
N ALA A 44 -20.44 11.95 30.63
CA ALA A 44 -18.99 12.03 30.40
C ALA A 44 -18.21 11.18 31.40
N LEU A 45 -18.59 11.19 32.69
CA LEU A 45 -17.98 10.34 33.73
C LEU A 45 -18.25 8.85 33.48
N GLY A 46 -19.46 8.50 33.05
CA GLY A 46 -19.82 7.13 32.69
C GLY A 46 -18.98 6.60 31.51
N LEU A 47 -18.77 7.43 30.49
CA LEU A 47 -17.88 7.09 29.35
C LEU A 47 -16.43 6.92 29.80
N LEU A 48 -15.92 7.81 30.66
CA LEU A 48 -14.56 7.71 31.18
C LEU A 48 -14.39 6.44 32.02
N MET A 49 -15.34 6.10 32.85
CA MET A 49 -15.35 4.89 33.67
C MET A 49 -15.38 3.63 32.76
N ALA A 50 -16.22 3.63 31.71
CA ALA A 50 -16.29 2.52 30.77
C ALA A 50 -14.94 2.32 30.03
N ILE A 51 -14.26 3.41 29.64
CA ILE A 51 -12.94 3.36 29.02
C ILE A 51 -11.89 2.80 29.98
N LEU A 52 -11.92 3.23 31.26
CA LEU A 52 -11.00 2.76 32.29
C LEU A 52 -11.23 1.27 32.62
N LEU A 53 -12.47 0.82 32.70
CA LEU A 53 -12.81 -0.59 32.92
C LEU A 53 -12.35 -1.48 31.77
N VAL A 54 -12.60 -1.07 30.53
CA VAL A 54 -12.11 -1.80 29.34
C VAL A 54 -10.58 -1.85 29.29
N ARG A 55 -9.91 -0.80 29.82
CA ARG A 55 -8.46 -0.76 29.92
C ARG A 55 -7.94 -1.63 31.07
N SER A 56 -8.69 -1.73 32.17
CA SER A 56 -8.35 -2.57 33.32
C SER A 56 -8.50 -4.06 33.03
N GLU A 57 -9.49 -4.47 32.23
CA GLU A 57 -9.62 -5.88 31.80
C GLU A 57 -8.47 -6.34 30.92
N ARG A 58 -7.74 -5.40 30.28
CA ARG A 58 -6.50 -5.68 29.53
C ARG A 58 -5.27 -5.76 30.41
N ALA A 59 -5.37 -5.42 31.70
CA ALA A 59 -4.30 -5.46 32.71
C ALA A 59 -4.56 -6.51 33.79
N GLY A 60 -5.23 -7.61 33.48
CA GLY A 60 -5.43 -8.75 34.38
C GLY A 60 -4.10 -9.43 34.72
N PRO A 61 -3.95 -10.01 35.95
CA PRO A 61 -2.69 -10.59 36.40
C PRO A 61 -2.30 -11.76 35.49
N GLU A 62 -1.15 -11.65 34.92
CA GLU A 62 -0.47 -12.67 34.13
C GLU A 62 -0.19 -13.88 35.02
N ASN A 63 -1.07 -14.87 34.98
CA ASN A 63 -0.89 -16.14 35.65
C ASN A 63 0.24 -16.86 34.88
N ARG A 64 1.45 -16.85 35.50
CA ARG A 64 2.62 -17.60 35.04
C ARG A 64 2.33 -19.10 35.11
N THR A 65 1.70 -19.61 34.09
CA THR A 65 1.85 -21.01 33.73
C THR A 65 3.05 -21.05 32.77
N GLU A 66 4.07 -21.74 33.18
CA GLU A 66 5.26 -22.03 32.38
C GLU A 66 4.84 -22.88 31.17
N THR A 67 4.32 -22.21 30.17
CA THR A 67 4.07 -22.79 28.86
C THR A 67 5.14 -22.21 27.94
N THR A 68 5.91 -23.07 27.35
CA THR A 68 6.93 -22.91 26.32
C THR A 68 6.79 -21.55 25.62
N ARG A 69 7.72 -20.64 25.94
CA ARG A 69 7.82 -19.30 25.36
C ARG A 69 7.72 -19.43 23.85
N PRO A 70 6.70 -18.87 23.19
CA PRO A 70 6.79 -18.70 21.74
C PRO A 70 8.02 -17.82 21.52
N VAL A 71 8.99 -18.35 20.80
CA VAL A 71 10.14 -17.56 20.33
C VAL A 71 9.54 -16.31 19.72
N PRO A 72 9.91 -15.08 20.17
CA PRO A 72 9.41 -13.87 19.56
C PRO A 72 9.78 -13.95 18.08
N MET A 73 8.77 -14.11 17.22
CA MET A 73 9.02 -13.95 15.78
C MET A 73 9.60 -12.54 15.61
N PRO A 74 10.79 -12.41 15.00
CA PRO A 74 11.40 -11.10 14.79
C PRO A 74 10.35 -10.18 14.15
N VAL A 75 10.08 -9.05 14.79
CA VAL A 75 9.25 -7.97 14.18
C VAL A 75 10.00 -7.56 12.94
N GLN A 76 9.51 -8.01 11.78
CA GLN A 76 10.08 -7.68 10.49
C GLN A 76 9.92 -6.17 10.32
N THR A 77 11.01 -5.44 10.33
CA THR A 77 11.04 -4.06 9.89
C THR A 77 10.45 -3.98 8.49
N ALA A 78 9.52 -3.07 8.25
CA ALA A 78 8.80 -2.93 6.97
C ALA A 78 9.77 -2.82 5.76
N GLY A 79 10.98 -2.28 5.97
CA GLY A 79 12.04 -2.19 4.95
C GLY A 79 12.50 -3.55 4.43
N ASN A 80 12.75 -4.51 5.30
CA ASN A 80 13.27 -5.83 4.92
C ASN A 80 12.24 -6.68 4.12
N ARG A 81 10.95 -6.37 4.24
CA ARG A 81 9.88 -7.02 3.48
C ARG A 81 9.83 -6.50 2.04
N GLY A 82 9.91 -5.19 1.85
CA GLY A 82 9.92 -4.57 0.52
C GLY A 82 11.12 -5.00 -0.32
N GLU A 83 12.31 -5.07 0.28
CA GLU A 83 13.51 -5.58 -0.39
C GLU A 83 13.35 -7.03 -0.85
N ALA A 84 12.78 -7.89 -0.02
CA ALA A 84 12.55 -9.28 -0.37
C ALA A 84 11.50 -9.43 -1.50
N GLU A 85 10.47 -8.58 -1.53
CA GLU A 85 9.46 -8.53 -2.60
C GLU A 85 10.10 -8.11 -3.93
N ILE A 86 11.00 -7.11 -3.91
CA ILE A 86 11.75 -6.65 -5.10
C ILE A 86 12.64 -7.78 -5.64
N VAL A 87 13.40 -8.46 -4.78
CA VAL A 87 14.27 -9.57 -5.19
C VAL A 87 13.44 -10.72 -5.78
N SER A 88 12.29 -11.04 -5.19
CA SER A 88 11.39 -12.07 -5.73
C SER A 88 10.80 -11.68 -7.08
N PHE A 89 10.54 -10.41 -7.30
CA PHE A 89 10.12 -9.91 -8.60
C PHE A 89 11.23 -10.07 -9.65
N LEU A 90 12.47 -9.74 -9.33
CA LEU A 90 13.62 -10.01 -10.20
C LEU A 90 13.78 -11.50 -10.52
N ALA A 91 13.51 -12.38 -9.53
CA ALA A 91 13.58 -13.83 -9.74
C ALA A 91 12.55 -14.31 -10.78
N ILE A 92 11.34 -13.73 -10.81
CA ILE A 92 10.33 -14.03 -11.84
C ILE A 92 10.85 -13.68 -13.25
N PHE A 93 11.46 -12.50 -13.41
CA PHE A 93 12.04 -12.09 -14.70
C PHE A 93 13.21 -12.98 -15.12
N GLN A 94 14.02 -13.41 -14.16
CA GLN A 94 15.11 -14.34 -14.42
C GLN A 94 14.56 -15.72 -14.85
N GLU A 95 13.59 -16.26 -14.13
CA GLU A 95 13.00 -17.58 -14.42
C GLU A 95 12.31 -17.61 -15.79
N ARG A 96 11.51 -16.57 -16.10
CA ARG A 96 10.68 -16.52 -17.31
C ARG A 96 11.42 -16.00 -18.52
N GLY A 97 12.33 -15.05 -18.33
CA GLY A 97 12.95 -14.32 -19.44
C GLY A 97 14.47 -14.31 -19.42
N ARG A 98 15.13 -14.94 -18.46
CA ARG A 98 16.60 -14.90 -18.32
C ARG A 98 17.15 -13.47 -18.30
N LEU A 99 16.36 -12.52 -17.75
CA LEU A 99 16.69 -11.10 -17.81
C LEU A 99 18.02 -10.77 -17.16
N ILE A 100 18.28 -11.34 -15.98
CA ILE A 100 19.51 -11.03 -15.22
C ILE A 100 20.73 -11.59 -15.97
N ASP A 101 20.63 -12.81 -16.50
CA ASP A 101 21.72 -13.38 -17.31
C ASP A 101 22.03 -12.49 -18.50
N PHE A 102 21.01 -12.08 -19.26
CA PHE A 102 21.18 -11.22 -20.42
C PHE A 102 21.80 -9.85 -20.09
N LEU A 103 21.40 -9.24 -18.95
CA LEU A 103 21.92 -7.94 -18.53
C LEU A 103 23.34 -8.02 -17.94
N MET A 104 23.73 -9.17 -17.38
CA MET A 104 25.04 -9.37 -16.77
C MET A 104 26.08 -9.93 -17.74
N ASP A 105 25.65 -10.38 -18.92
CA ASP A 105 26.56 -10.88 -19.98
C ASP A 105 27.19 -9.71 -20.74
N ASP A 106 28.41 -9.90 -21.23
CA ASP A 106 29.11 -8.95 -22.12
C ASP A 106 28.68 -9.16 -23.58
N ILE A 107 27.61 -8.45 -23.96
CA ILE A 107 27.05 -8.57 -25.31
C ILE A 107 27.92 -7.94 -26.41
N THR A 108 29.00 -7.23 -26.08
CA THR A 108 29.90 -6.59 -27.08
C THR A 108 30.71 -7.60 -27.89
N THR A 109 30.79 -8.83 -27.42
CA THR A 109 31.52 -9.94 -28.08
C THR A 109 30.70 -10.67 -29.16
N TYR A 110 29.38 -10.40 -29.23
CA TYR A 110 28.43 -11.04 -30.12
C TYR A 110 28.04 -10.11 -31.27
N ASP A 111 27.63 -10.70 -32.39
CA ASP A 111 27.08 -9.94 -33.50
C ASP A 111 25.63 -9.50 -33.27
N ASP A 112 25.15 -8.52 -34.02
CA ASP A 112 23.79 -7.94 -33.86
C ASP A 112 22.69 -9.01 -34.08
N ALA A 113 22.89 -10.00 -34.89
CA ALA A 113 21.93 -11.06 -35.15
C ALA A 113 21.79 -11.98 -33.94
N GLN A 114 22.89 -12.31 -33.28
CA GLN A 114 22.92 -13.10 -32.05
C GLN A 114 22.27 -12.33 -30.89
N VAL A 115 22.66 -11.07 -30.68
CA VAL A 115 22.05 -10.18 -29.65
C VAL A 115 20.55 -10.01 -29.93
N GLY A 116 20.17 -9.79 -31.20
CA GLY A 116 18.76 -9.66 -31.57
C GLY A 116 17.94 -10.92 -31.33
N ALA A 117 18.52 -12.11 -31.55
CA ALA A 117 17.85 -13.37 -31.23
C ALA A 117 17.64 -13.54 -29.71
N ALA A 118 18.69 -13.32 -28.91
CA ALA A 118 18.61 -13.39 -27.45
C ALA A 118 17.61 -12.37 -26.89
N ALA A 119 17.65 -11.11 -27.36
CA ALA A 119 16.74 -10.07 -26.93
C ALA A 119 15.26 -10.41 -27.18
N ARG A 120 14.93 -11.11 -28.29
CA ARG A 120 13.56 -11.56 -28.56
C ARG A 120 13.10 -12.60 -27.54
N VAL A 121 13.96 -13.53 -27.15
CA VAL A 121 13.64 -14.55 -26.13
C VAL A 121 13.39 -13.88 -24.77
N VAL A 122 14.30 -13.01 -24.35
CA VAL A 122 14.16 -12.24 -23.09
C VAL A 122 12.88 -11.40 -23.10
N HIS A 123 12.63 -10.66 -24.19
CA HIS A 123 11.41 -9.86 -24.35
C HIS A 123 10.15 -10.71 -24.20
N GLN A 124 10.09 -11.86 -24.86
CA GLN A 124 8.92 -12.75 -24.81
C GLN A 124 8.66 -13.25 -23.38
N GLY A 125 9.71 -13.72 -22.70
CA GLY A 125 9.61 -14.23 -21.34
C GLY A 125 9.24 -13.13 -20.33
N CYS A 126 9.90 -11.97 -20.41
CA CYS A 126 9.61 -10.83 -19.54
C CYS A 126 8.19 -10.26 -19.79
N LYS A 127 7.76 -10.18 -21.05
CA LYS A 127 6.40 -9.75 -21.39
C LYS A 127 5.35 -10.67 -20.80
N ALA A 128 5.55 -12.00 -20.89
CA ALA A 128 4.65 -12.97 -20.28
C ALA A 128 4.58 -12.81 -18.76
N ALA A 129 5.73 -12.62 -18.10
CA ALA A 129 5.78 -12.35 -16.65
C ALA A 129 5.02 -11.08 -16.26
N LEU A 130 5.20 -9.99 -17.02
CA LEU A 130 4.44 -8.75 -16.77
C LEU A 130 2.93 -8.96 -16.89
N GLN A 131 2.48 -9.65 -17.95
CA GLN A 131 1.06 -9.90 -18.20
C GLN A 131 0.42 -10.84 -17.15
N GLU A 132 1.20 -11.76 -16.59
CA GLU A 132 0.73 -12.69 -15.54
C GLU A 132 0.55 -11.98 -14.19
N HIS A 133 1.43 -11.03 -13.88
CA HIS A 133 1.49 -10.45 -12.54
C HIS A 133 0.95 -9.02 -12.43
N PHE A 134 0.76 -8.31 -13.56
CA PHE A 134 0.36 -6.91 -13.58
C PHE A 134 -0.74 -6.65 -14.60
N SER A 135 -1.68 -5.79 -14.24
CA SER A 135 -2.65 -5.21 -15.19
C SER A 135 -2.13 -3.87 -15.69
N ILE A 136 -1.17 -3.92 -16.61
CA ILE A 136 -0.55 -2.71 -17.17
C ILE A 136 -1.41 -2.16 -18.28
N ARG A 137 -1.67 -0.84 -18.23
CA ARG A 137 -2.37 -0.09 -19.30
C ARG A 137 -1.72 1.27 -19.53
N PRO A 138 -1.93 1.89 -20.68
CA PRO A 138 -1.47 3.25 -20.92
C PRO A 138 -2.27 4.26 -20.06
N ILE A 139 -1.64 5.38 -19.69
CA ILE A 139 -2.30 6.50 -19.02
C ILE A 139 -3.16 7.24 -20.05
N ARG A 140 -2.67 7.36 -21.31
CA ARG A 140 -3.38 8.01 -22.42
C ARG A 140 -3.55 7.02 -23.55
N GLU A 141 -4.77 6.96 -24.08
CA GLU A 141 -5.14 6.07 -25.20
C GLU A 141 -4.82 6.68 -26.57
N GLU A 142 -4.55 7.98 -26.62
CA GLU A 142 -4.24 8.68 -27.85
C GLU A 142 -2.86 8.31 -28.37
N SER A 143 -2.69 8.38 -29.68
CA SER A 143 -1.42 8.09 -30.33
C SER A 143 -0.36 9.14 -29.97
N GLU A 144 0.87 8.70 -29.79
CA GLU A 144 2.01 9.61 -29.64
C GLU A 144 2.12 10.53 -30.85
N GLY A 145 2.48 11.79 -30.63
CA GLY A 145 2.46 12.85 -31.64
C GLY A 145 1.11 13.59 -31.76
N SER A 146 0.02 13.09 -31.17
CA SER A 146 -1.27 13.78 -31.20
C SER A 146 -1.33 14.96 -30.23
N SER A 147 -2.25 15.90 -30.50
CA SER A 147 -2.55 17.00 -29.59
C SER A 147 -3.49 16.52 -28.50
N VAL A 148 -3.12 16.75 -27.23
CA VAL A 148 -3.89 16.36 -26.05
C VAL A 148 -4.07 17.55 -25.11
N THR A 149 -5.16 17.52 -24.35
CA THR A 149 -5.41 18.48 -23.27
C THR A 149 -5.39 17.76 -21.92
N ILE A 150 -4.64 18.33 -20.98
CA ILE A 150 -4.54 17.89 -19.60
C ILE A 150 -5.42 18.82 -18.77
N PRO A 151 -6.44 18.31 -18.05
CA PRO A 151 -7.37 19.15 -17.28
C PRO A 151 -6.67 19.79 -16.09
N ALA A 152 -7.23 20.90 -15.60
CA ALA A 152 -6.80 21.49 -14.34
C ALA A 152 -7.01 20.48 -13.20
N GLY A 153 -6.06 20.42 -12.26
CA GLY A 153 -6.10 19.46 -11.13
C GLY A 153 -5.72 18.03 -11.48
N TYR A 154 -5.03 17.83 -12.60
CA TYR A 154 -4.49 16.51 -12.98
C TYR A 154 -3.61 15.90 -11.89
N ALA A 155 -3.52 14.58 -11.85
CA ALA A 155 -2.60 13.86 -10.96
C ALA A 155 -1.15 14.10 -11.39
N ALA A 156 -0.35 14.77 -10.54
CA ALA A 156 1.00 15.20 -10.90
C ALA A 156 2.01 14.05 -11.09
N ASP A 157 1.71 12.88 -10.58
CA ASP A 157 2.48 11.64 -10.75
C ASP A 157 2.20 10.94 -12.09
N GLU A 158 1.05 11.22 -12.72
CA GLU A 158 0.69 10.64 -14.01
C GLU A 158 1.27 11.44 -15.20
N TYR A 159 1.58 12.73 -15.03
CA TYR A 159 1.97 13.60 -16.14
C TYR A 159 3.28 14.35 -15.88
N ARG A 160 4.22 14.19 -16.80
CA ARG A 160 5.43 15.02 -16.85
C ARG A 160 5.29 16.09 -17.93
N LEU A 161 5.04 17.32 -17.52
CA LEU A 161 4.96 18.45 -18.46
C LEU A 161 6.36 18.96 -18.82
N ILE A 162 6.60 19.21 -20.12
CA ILE A 162 7.88 19.70 -20.66
C ILE A 162 7.62 21.01 -21.38
N GLY A 163 8.43 22.03 -21.11
CA GLY A 163 8.31 23.36 -21.75
C GLY A 163 7.92 24.46 -20.77
N LYS A 164 7.40 25.59 -21.29
CA LYS A 164 6.93 26.70 -20.45
C LYS A 164 5.58 26.40 -19.87
N ILE A 165 5.54 26.14 -18.58
CA ILE A 165 4.32 25.93 -17.81
C ILE A 165 3.97 27.29 -17.19
N SER A 166 2.84 27.89 -17.56
CA SER A 166 2.40 29.19 -17.05
C SER A 166 0.94 29.12 -16.59
N GLY A 167 0.69 29.51 -15.35
CA GLY A 167 -0.64 29.62 -14.75
C GLY A 167 -1.24 28.30 -14.25
N PRO A 168 -2.28 28.39 -13.40
CA PRO A 168 -3.09 27.27 -12.99
C PRO A 168 -4.15 27.01 -14.06
N GLY A 169 -4.05 25.97 -14.85
CA GLY A 169 -5.09 25.73 -15.86
C GLY A 169 -4.96 24.40 -16.57
N ALA A 170 -5.89 24.17 -17.47
CA ALA A 170 -5.77 23.10 -18.44
C ALA A 170 -4.58 23.40 -19.37
N PHE A 171 -3.73 22.40 -19.60
CA PHE A 171 -2.58 22.52 -20.48
C PHE A 171 -2.84 21.75 -21.77
N SER A 172 -2.51 22.35 -22.93
CA SER A 172 -2.57 21.66 -24.21
C SER A 172 -1.17 21.51 -24.78
N GLY A 173 -0.90 20.36 -25.36
CA GLY A 173 0.42 20.04 -25.91
C GLY A 173 0.40 18.78 -26.76
N THR A 174 1.58 18.38 -27.23
CA THR A 174 1.76 17.14 -28.01
C THR A 174 2.10 16.00 -27.07
N LEU A 175 1.41 14.88 -27.19
CA LEU A 175 1.70 13.65 -26.45
C LEU A 175 3.02 13.05 -26.96
N LEU A 176 4.09 13.10 -26.16
CA LEU A 176 5.37 12.52 -26.51
C LEU A 176 5.45 11.04 -26.15
N HIS A 177 4.82 10.65 -25.05
CA HIS A 177 4.74 9.26 -24.56
C HIS A 177 3.44 9.06 -23.79
N HIS A 178 2.73 7.99 -24.08
CA HIS A 178 1.40 7.75 -23.49
C HIS A 178 1.43 7.35 -22.02
N GLY A 179 2.62 7.07 -21.46
CA GLY A 179 2.78 6.64 -20.06
C GLY A 179 2.21 5.25 -19.77
N TRP A 180 2.58 4.69 -18.64
CA TRP A 180 2.08 3.39 -18.18
C TRP A 180 1.68 3.45 -16.73
N LEU A 181 0.60 2.79 -16.40
CA LEU A 181 0.22 2.53 -15.01
C LEU A 181 -0.22 1.06 -14.85
N THR A 182 -0.26 0.59 -13.62
CA THR A 182 -0.83 -0.72 -13.30
C THR A 182 -1.98 -0.58 -12.32
N ASP A 183 -3.10 -1.23 -12.63
CA ASP A 183 -4.28 -1.24 -11.75
C ASP A 183 -4.20 -2.34 -10.68
N SER A 184 -3.38 -3.35 -10.92
CA SER A 184 -3.22 -4.47 -9.97
C SER A 184 -1.84 -5.10 -10.06
N VAL A 185 -1.41 -5.65 -8.93
CA VAL A 185 -0.18 -6.42 -8.79
C VAL A 185 -0.52 -7.73 -8.08
N ASN A 186 -0.19 -8.86 -8.71
CA ASN A 186 -0.44 -10.20 -8.19
C ASN A 186 0.88 -10.99 -8.13
N LEU A 187 1.71 -10.70 -7.14
CA LEU A 187 2.97 -11.40 -6.93
C LEU A 187 2.77 -12.67 -6.11
N PRO A 188 3.57 -13.73 -6.36
CA PRO A 188 3.57 -14.93 -5.52
C PRO A 188 3.91 -14.59 -4.07
N ARG A 189 3.39 -15.40 -3.14
CA ARG A 189 3.74 -15.24 -1.73
C ARG A 189 5.20 -15.57 -1.52
N LEU A 190 5.92 -14.68 -0.83
CA LEU A 190 7.29 -14.91 -0.42
C LEU A 190 7.40 -16.12 0.52
N VAL A 191 8.11 -17.13 0.08
CA VAL A 191 8.58 -18.22 0.96
C VAL A 191 9.96 -17.79 1.49
N ARG A 192 10.02 -17.34 2.75
CA ARG A 192 11.27 -16.87 3.36
C ARG A 192 12.10 -18.03 3.84
N THR A 193 13.38 -18.02 3.48
CA THR A 193 14.38 -19.01 3.92
C THR A 193 15.06 -18.64 5.25
N GLY A 194 14.78 -17.45 5.83
CA GLY A 194 15.33 -16.97 7.11
C GLY A 194 15.02 -15.49 7.38
N PRO A 195 15.18 -15.01 8.63
CA PRO A 195 14.82 -13.65 9.02
C PRO A 195 15.75 -12.58 8.44
N ASP A 196 17.01 -12.88 8.18
CA ASP A 196 18.05 -11.89 7.85
C ASP A 196 18.66 -12.07 6.46
N ARG A 197 18.07 -12.92 5.60
CA ARG A 197 18.58 -13.17 4.26
C ARG A 197 17.54 -12.83 3.21
N LEU A 198 17.96 -12.08 2.19
CA LEU A 198 17.15 -11.84 0.99
C LEU A 198 16.98 -13.16 0.20
N PRO A 199 15.87 -13.32 -0.53
CA PRO A 199 15.68 -14.44 -1.45
C PRO A 199 16.80 -14.50 -2.49
N THR A 200 17.07 -15.67 -3.04
CA THR A 200 17.98 -15.83 -4.17
C THR A 200 17.22 -15.51 -5.47
N ILE A 201 17.84 -14.75 -6.37
CA ILE A 201 17.26 -14.46 -7.70
C ILE A 201 17.18 -15.73 -8.53
N ALA A 202 18.29 -16.48 -8.60
CA ALA A 202 18.36 -17.79 -9.23
C ALA A 202 19.40 -18.64 -8.49
N PRO A 203 19.11 -19.93 -8.22
CA PRO A 203 20.10 -20.83 -7.64
C PRO A 203 21.20 -21.17 -8.65
N ALA A 204 22.39 -21.47 -8.17
CA ALA A 204 23.41 -22.08 -9.01
C ALA A 204 23.00 -23.54 -9.32
N GLU A 205 23.13 -23.92 -10.59
CA GLU A 205 22.88 -25.28 -11.07
C GLU A 205 24.21 -26.04 -11.13
N ILE A 206 24.28 -27.22 -10.50
CA ILE A 206 25.49 -28.04 -10.43
C ILE A 206 25.13 -29.46 -10.83
N GLU A 207 25.73 -29.94 -11.91
CA GLU A 207 25.63 -31.33 -12.31
C GLU A 207 26.62 -32.19 -11.50
N LEU A 208 26.10 -33.18 -10.77
CA LEU A 208 26.90 -34.13 -10.02
C LEU A 208 27.37 -35.28 -10.95
N LYS A 209 28.65 -35.60 -10.86
CA LYS A 209 29.25 -36.72 -11.63
C LYS A 209 29.22 -38.01 -10.82
#